data_39b48a5af840a9407bfcd5c610b650b9
#
_entry.id   39b48a5af840a9407bfcd5c610b650b9
#
_cell.length_a   1.000
_cell.length_b   1.000
_cell.length_c   1.000
_cell.angle_alpha   90.00
_cell.angle_beta   90.00
_cell.angle_gamma   90.00
#
_symmetry.space_group_name_H-M   'P 1'
#
loop_
_entity.id
_entity.type
_entity.pdbx_description
1 polymer ?
#
loop_
_entity_poly.entity_id
_entity_poly.type
_entity_poly.pdbx_seq_one_letter_code
_entity_poly.pdbx_strand_id
1 'polypeptide(L)'
;MKVCLVTICIGEKYLQQYNTLFRQSQEKYAKKHDYDFKVITDYIYGPKHPHLISFNKILVCNYNWEKEYDFIIFIDADIIINENTPAIHNEYNFGDKIGVVNQSQPTLQARIEGQIHKGYEVTAKDYYKLKCGYLIETDHIINTGVLVIQPKKHKVFLRKIFNTYFKQQINNPAGFHYEQSVIGYEIQKNNMHYFMDMKWNALWANNKYYFNTMKKQSLTLQEFYDKNYFTHLAGNCDYHLISTLKK
;
A
#
# COMPACT_ATOMS: atom_id res chain seq x y z
N MET A 1 -3.45 -7.17 23.00
CA MET A 1 -3.94 -6.82 21.65
C MET A 1 -3.16 -7.67 20.67
N LYS A 2 -3.85 -8.43 19.80
CA LYS A 2 -3.19 -9.34 18.85
C LYS A 2 -3.14 -8.70 17.47
N VAL A 3 -1.95 -8.61 16.89
CA VAL A 3 -1.70 -7.92 15.63
C VAL A 3 -1.04 -8.87 14.63
N CYS A 4 -1.42 -8.79 13.36
CA CYS A 4 -0.80 -9.54 12.27
C CYS A 4 -0.27 -8.59 11.19
N LEU A 5 1.00 -8.74 10.83
CA LEU A 5 1.57 -8.15 9.63
C LEU A 5 1.36 -9.12 8.47
N VAL A 6 0.77 -8.64 7.37
CA VAL A 6 0.39 -9.49 6.23
C VAL A 6 0.90 -8.89 4.93
N THR A 7 1.48 -9.72 4.09
CA THR A 7 1.76 -9.37 2.69
C THR A 7 1.23 -10.46 1.75
N ILE A 8 1.01 -10.10 0.49
CA ILE A 8 0.59 -11.03 -0.57
C ILE A 8 1.68 -11.08 -1.63
N CYS A 9 2.13 -12.29 -1.93
CA CYS A 9 3.17 -12.52 -2.93
C CYS A 9 2.83 -13.78 -3.75
N ILE A 10 2.06 -13.61 -4.82
CA ILE A 10 1.56 -14.71 -5.67
C ILE A 10 2.42 -14.83 -6.93
N GLY A 11 2.89 -16.04 -7.21
CA GLY A 11 3.75 -16.38 -8.33
C GLY A 11 5.20 -16.58 -7.91
N GLU A 12 5.81 -17.66 -8.42
CA GLU A 12 7.13 -18.13 -8.00
C GLU A 12 8.24 -17.08 -8.14
N LYS A 13 8.31 -16.41 -9.29
CA LYS A 13 9.30 -15.36 -9.55
C LYS A 13 9.19 -14.20 -8.55
N TYR A 14 7.96 -13.75 -8.27
CA TYR A 14 7.72 -12.68 -7.30
C TYR A 14 8.07 -13.11 -5.88
N LEU A 15 7.71 -14.33 -5.51
CA LEU A 15 8.02 -14.88 -4.19
C LEU A 15 9.53 -15.03 -3.97
N GLN A 16 10.28 -15.47 -4.98
CA GLN A 16 11.74 -15.54 -4.93
C GLN A 16 12.35 -14.14 -4.74
N GLN A 17 11.92 -13.15 -5.51
CA GLN A 17 12.39 -11.77 -5.40
C GLN A 17 12.04 -11.17 -4.03
N TYR A 18 10.82 -11.37 -3.57
CA TYR A 18 10.36 -10.95 -2.25
C TYR A 18 11.23 -11.56 -1.12
N ASN A 19 11.43 -12.86 -1.14
CA ASN A 19 12.24 -13.57 -0.14
C ASN A 19 13.68 -13.04 -0.09
N THR A 20 14.24 -12.65 -1.24
CA THR A 20 15.63 -12.17 -1.34
C THR A 20 15.76 -10.72 -0.86
N LEU A 21 14.81 -9.86 -1.18
CA LEU A 21 14.99 -8.40 -1.04
C LEU A 21 14.24 -7.79 0.13
N PHE A 22 13.02 -8.24 0.40
CA PHE A 22 12.08 -7.53 1.28
C PHE A 22 11.75 -8.26 2.57
N ARG A 23 11.56 -9.57 2.50
CA ARG A 23 11.04 -10.40 3.58
C ARG A 23 11.75 -10.19 4.91
N GLN A 24 13.08 -10.15 4.91
CA GLN A 24 13.87 -10.05 6.13
C GLN A 24 13.52 -8.81 6.97
N SER A 25 13.32 -7.64 6.33
CA SER A 25 12.97 -6.41 7.05
C SER A 25 11.58 -6.49 7.66
N GLN A 26 10.63 -7.12 6.95
CA GLN A 26 9.25 -7.29 7.40
C GLN A 26 9.17 -8.29 8.56
N GLU A 27 9.90 -9.40 8.50
CA GLU A 27 9.99 -10.38 9.60
C GLU A 27 10.64 -9.79 10.86
N LYS A 28 11.74 -9.02 10.70
CA LYS A 28 12.37 -8.31 11.82
C LYS A 28 11.41 -7.34 12.50
N TYR A 29 10.66 -6.57 11.72
CA TYR A 29 9.67 -5.63 12.24
C TYR A 29 8.54 -6.36 13.00
N ALA A 30 7.98 -7.41 12.42
CA ALA A 30 6.95 -8.21 13.07
C ALA A 30 7.46 -8.79 14.39
N LYS A 31 8.65 -9.39 14.39
CA LYS A 31 9.28 -9.94 15.60
C LYS A 31 9.54 -8.88 16.67
N LYS A 32 10.04 -7.69 16.26
CA LYS A 32 10.31 -6.58 17.18
C LYS A 32 9.08 -6.14 17.97
N HIS A 33 7.90 -6.21 17.35
CA HIS A 33 6.65 -5.72 17.92
C HIS A 33 5.69 -6.82 18.38
N ASP A 34 6.17 -8.07 18.42
CA ASP A 34 5.34 -9.25 18.80
C ASP A 34 4.10 -9.40 17.91
N TYR A 35 4.27 -9.18 16.60
CA TYR A 35 3.24 -9.41 15.60
C TYR A 35 3.37 -10.80 15.00
N ASP A 36 2.26 -11.46 14.76
CA ASP A 36 2.24 -12.58 13.84
C ASP A 36 2.60 -12.09 12.42
N PHE A 37 3.38 -12.87 11.67
CA PHE A 37 3.76 -12.54 10.31
C PHE A 37 3.24 -13.58 9.33
N LYS A 38 2.54 -13.12 8.30
CA LYS A 38 1.94 -14.00 7.29
C LYS A 38 2.24 -13.52 5.87
N VAL A 39 2.74 -14.44 5.05
CA VAL A 39 2.93 -14.25 3.61
C VAL A 39 1.90 -15.10 2.89
N ILE A 40 0.98 -14.48 2.17
CA ILE A 40 -0.07 -15.15 1.41
C ILE A 40 0.46 -15.41 0.00
N THR A 41 0.50 -16.67 -0.40
CA THR A 41 1.09 -17.10 -1.68
C THR A 41 0.06 -17.61 -2.68
N ASP A 42 -1.23 -17.61 -2.34
CA ASP A 42 -2.32 -17.98 -3.22
C ASP A 42 -3.50 -16.99 -3.07
N TYR A 43 -4.43 -17.05 -3.99
CA TYR A 43 -5.63 -16.22 -3.96
C TYR A 43 -6.48 -16.52 -2.72
N ILE A 44 -6.95 -15.46 -2.07
CA ILE A 44 -7.79 -15.59 -0.88
C ILE A 44 -9.21 -16.00 -1.27
N TYR A 45 -9.72 -15.39 -2.36
CA TYR A 45 -11.08 -15.63 -2.81
C TYR A 45 -11.28 -15.18 -4.27
N GLY A 46 -12.28 -15.76 -4.93
CA GLY A 46 -12.66 -15.43 -6.30
C GLY A 46 -11.87 -16.22 -7.34
N PRO A 47 -12.02 -15.90 -8.62
CA PRO A 47 -11.28 -16.55 -9.68
C PRO A 47 -9.78 -16.27 -9.55
N LYS A 48 -8.96 -17.27 -9.85
CA LYS A 48 -7.50 -17.10 -9.95
C LYS A 48 -7.18 -16.36 -11.24
N HIS A 49 -7.09 -15.05 -11.16
CA HIS A 49 -6.83 -14.19 -12.32
C HIS A 49 -5.72 -13.19 -12.00
N PRO A 50 -4.70 -13.00 -12.87
CA PRO A 50 -3.54 -12.13 -12.58
C PRO A 50 -3.93 -10.71 -12.16
N HIS A 51 -4.96 -10.14 -12.77
CA HIS A 51 -5.44 -8.80 -12.45
C HIS A 51 -6.13 -8.68 -11.08
N LEU A 52 -6.36 -9.80 -10.39
CA LEU A 52 -6.93 -9.80 -9.03
C LEU A 52 -5.87 -10.00 -7.94
N ILE A 53 -4.60 -10.21 -8.28
CA ILE A 53 -3.55 -10.44 -7.28
C ILE A 53 -3.52 -9.29 -6.27
N SER A 54 -3.33 -8.07 -6.75
CA SER A 54 -3.29 -6.89 -5.91
C SER A 54 -4.64 -6.59 -5.22
N PHE A 55 -5.75 -6.94 -5.88
CA PHE A 55 -7.08 -6.72 -5.32
C PHE A 55 -7.41 -7.67 -4.15
N ASN A 56 -6.68 -8.79 -4.01
CA ASN A 56 -6.82 -9.69 -2.86
C ASN A 56 -6.41 -9.03 -1.54
N LYS A 57 -5.65 -7.92 -1.53
CA LYS A 57 -5.24 -7.23 -0.31
C LYS A 57 -6.40 -6.83 0.61
N ILE A 58 -7.56 -6.46 0.05
CA ILE A 58 -8.74 -6.12 0.85
C ILE A 58 -9.49 -7.35 1.37
N LEU A 59 -9.10 -8.54 0.94
CA LEU A 59 -9.67 -9.79 1.41
C LEU A 59 -8.89 -10.44 2.56
N VAL A 60 -7.81 -9.82 3.03
CA VAL A 60 -7.00 -10.37 4.14
C VAL A 60 -7.82 -10.64 5.41
N CYS A 61 -8.92 -9.91 5.60
CA CYS A 61 -9.86 -10.15 6.68
C CYS A 61 -10.81 -11.34 6.46
N ASN A 62 -10.72 -12.04 5.31
CA ASN A 62 -11.60 -13.17 4.99
C ASN A 62 -10.93 -14.54 5.21
N TYR A 63 -9.71 -14.56 5.71
CA TYR A 63 -9.06 -15.78 6.17
C TYR A 63 -9.65 -16.27 7.49
N ASN A 64 -9.53 -17.57 7.76
CA ASN A 64 -10.05 -18.19 8.99
C ASN A 64 -9.47 -17.58 10.28
N TRP A 65 -8.29 -16.98 10.19
CA TRP A 65 -7.61 -16.34 11.31
C TRP A 65 -8.04 -14.89 11.60
N GLU A 66 -9.00 -14.34 10.86
CA GLU A 66 -9.51 -12.97 11.09
C GLU A 66 -10.01 -12.72 12.51
N LYS A 67 -10.64 -13.75 13.12
CA LYS A 67 -11.21 -13.69 14.46
C LYS A 67 -10.14 -13.59 15.56
N GLU A 68 -8.89 -13.90 15.22
CA GLU A 68 -7.79 -13.93 16.15
C GLU A 68 -7.16 -12.56 16.37
N TYR A 69 -7.33 -11.62 15.43
CA TYR A 69 -6.60 -10.35 15.43
C TYR A 69 -7.50 -9.14 15.71
N ASP A 70 -6.95 -8.22 16.50
CA ASP A 70 -7.53 -6.90 16.70
C ASP A 70 -7.16 -5.99 15.54
N PHE A 71 -5.92 -6.13 15.01
CA PHE A 71 -5.44 -5.44 13.83
C PHE A 71 -4.77 -6.39 12.83
N ILE A 72 -5.02 -6.13 11.56
CA ILE A 72 -4.25 -6.64 10.43
C ILE A 72 -3.58 -5.44 9.77
N ILE A 73 -2.25 -5.47 9.68
CA ILE A 73 -1.45 -4.50 8.95
C ILE A 73 -1.09 -5.16 7.62
N PHE A 74 -1.79 -4.76 6.55
CA PHE A 74 -1.41 -5.17 5.22
C PHE A 74 -0.31 -4.27 4.69
N ILE A 75 0.72 -4.86 4.07
CA ILE A 75 1.77 -4.14 3.35
C ILE A 75 2.03 -4.79 1.99
N ASP A 76 2.31 -3.99 0.98
CA ASP A 76 2.76 -4.51 -0.32
C ASP A 76 4.13 -5.20 -0.19
N ALA A 77 4.37 -6.20 -1.04
CA ALA A 77 5.56 -7.04 -0.95
C ALA A 77 6.87 -6.29 -1.25
N ASP A 78 6.79 -5.14 -1.93
CA ASP A 78 7.92 -4.30 -2.31
C ASP A 78 8.22 -3.16 -1.31
N ILE A 79 7.85 -3.36 -0.06
CA ILE A 79 8.14 -2.44 1.05
C ILE A 79 9.29 -2.97 1.91
N ILE A 80 10.30 -2.10 2.14
CA ILE A 80 11.37 -2.33 3.12
C ILE A 80 11.04 -1.54 4.38
N ILE A 81 11.17 -2.18 5.53
CA ILE A 81 10.88 -1.57 6.83
C ILE A 81 12.18 -1.19 7.52
N ASN A 82 12.27 0.06 7.98
CA ASN A 82 13.38 0.55 8.77
C ASN A 82 13.39 -0.10 10.16
N GLU A 83 14.56 -0.50 10.66
CA GLU A 83 14.68 -1.21 11.95
C GLU A 83 14.22 -0.37 13.15
N ASN A 84 14.28 0.96 13.04
CA ASN A 84 13.85 1.89 14.09
C ASN A 84 12.36 2.20 14.07
N THR A 85 11.59 1.58 13.15
CA THR A 85 10.15 1.82 13.01
C THR A 85 9.39 1.44 14.28
N PRO A 86 8.51 2.32 14.79
CA PRO A 86 7.66 2.02 15.95
C PRO A 86 6.51 1.07 15.58
N ALA A 87 5.73 0.66 16.58
CA ALA A 87 4.56 -0.19 16.37
C ALA A 87 3.39 0.63 15.80
N ILE A 88 3.09 0.49 14.51
CA ILE A 88 2.12 1.33 13.79
C ILE A 88 0.74 1.41 14.45
N HIS A 89 0.27 0.31 15.05
CA HIS A 89 -1.05 0.25 15.69
C HIS A 89 -1.14 1.07 16.98
N ASN A 90 0.01 1.46 17.56
CA ASN A 90 0.10 2.30 18.77
C ASN A 90 0.25 3.78 18.46
N GLU A 91 0.62 4.14 17.21
CA GLU A 91 0.90 5.52 16.84
C GLU A 91 -0.37 6.36 16.63
N TYR A 92 -1.51 5.70 16.38
CA TYR A 92 -2.74 6.38 16.02
C TYR A 92 -3.97 5.76 16.69
N ASN A 93 -4.93 6.63 17.03
CA ASN A 93 -6.27 6.17 17.39
C ASN A 93 -7.13 6.10 16.12
N PHE A 94 -7.22 4.93 15.52
CA PHE A 94 -7.97 4.73 14.28
C PHE A 94 -9.49 4.75 14.46
N GLY A 95 -10.01 4.60 15.67
CA GLY A 95 -11.46 4.49 15.90
C GLY A 95 -12.07 3.37 15.04
N ASP A 96 -12.98 3.75 14.13
CA ASP A 96 -13.62 2.84 13.15
C ASP A 96 -13.06 3.02 11.74
N LYS A 97 -11.88 3.62 11.60
CA LYS A 97 -11.28 3.95 10.31
C LYS A 97 -10.19 2.96 9.93
N ILE A 98 -9.96 2.85 8.64
CA ILE A 98 -8.81 2.15 8.04
C ILE A 98 -7.65 3.14 7.97
N GLY A 99 -6.50 2.76 8.53
CA GLY A 99 -5.27 3.54 8.38
C GLY A 99 -4.77 3.46 6.94
N VAL A 100 -4.56 4.62 6.32
CA VAL A 100 -4.13 4.76 4.91
C VAL A 100 -3.11 5.88 4.78
N VAL A 101 -2.37 5.93 3.66
CA VAL A 101 -1.40 6.98 3.37
C VAL A 101 -1.74 7.68 2.06
N ASN A 102 -1.56 9.00 2.03
CA ASN A 102 -1.76 9.80 0.83
C ASN A 102 -0.64 9.54 -0.19
N GLN A 103 -1.01 9.33 -1.45
CA GLN A 103 -0.07 9.14 -2.56
C GLN A 103 0.62 10.45 -3.01
N SER A 104 0.06 11.61 -2.68
CA SER A 104 0.60 12.91 -3.11
C SER A 104 1.86 13.27 -2.33
N GLN A 105 2.96 12.57 -2.64
CA GLN A 105 4.26 12.64 -1.95
C GLN A 105 5.37 13.11 -2.89
N PRO A 106 6.33 13.90 -2.37
CA PRO A 106 6.29 14.61 -1.08
C PRO A 106 5.31 15.78 -1.11
N THR A 107 4.85 16.19 -2.28
CA THR A 107 3.85 17.23 -2.50
C THR A 107 2.90 16.83 -3.63
N LEU A 108 1.73 17.46 -3.71
CA LEU A 108 0.81 17.28 -4.82
C LEU A 108 1.47 17.66 -6.16
N GLN A 109 2.21 18.76 -6.19
CA GLN A 109 2.92 19.21 -7.40
C GLN A 109 3.96 18.19 -7.87
N ALA A 110 4.75 17.62 -6.96
CA ALA A 110 5.72 16.58 -7.29
C ALA A 110 5.07 15.33 -7.89
N ARG A 111 3.91 14.93 -7.34
CA ARG A 111 3.13 13.83 -7.89
C ARG A 111 2.62 14.14 -9.30
N ILE A 112 2.02 15.31 -9.49
CA ILE A 112 1.49 15.74 -10.79
C ILE A 112 2.60 15.68 -11.84
N GLU A 113 3.70 16.35 -11.63
CA GLU A 113 4.82 16.42 -12.58
C GLU A 113 5.49 15.05 -12.81
N GLY A 114 5.70 14.28 -11.72
CA GLY A 114 6.33 12.95 -11.80
C GLY A 114 5.46 11.89 -12.50
N GLN A 115 4.19 12.12 -12.65
CA GLN A 115 3.25 11.19 -13.28
C GLN A 115 2.74 11.65 -14.67
N ILE A 116 3.16 12.82 -15.13
CA ILE A 116 2.67 13.44 -16.37
C ILE A 116 2.78 12.51 -17.58
N HIS A 117 3.92 11.83 -17.72
CA HIS A 117 4.17 10.89 -18.81
C HIS A 117 3.35 9.59 -18.70
N LYS A 118 2.68 9.35 -17.56
CA LYS A 118 1.82 8.19 -17.33
C LYS A 118 0.33 8.53 -17.45
N GLY A 119 -0.01 9.81 -17.72
CA GLY A 119 -1.41 10.27 -17.75
C GLY A 119 -2.10 10.24 -16.37
N TYR A 120 -1.33 10.42 -15.29
CA TYR A 120 -1.83 10.44 -13.90
C TYR A 120 -1.65 11.81 -13.24
N GLU A 121 -1.32 12.81 -14.02
CA GLU A 121 -0.96 14.19 -13.67
C GLU A 121 -2.17 15.06 -13.32
N VAL A 122 -3.04 14.55 -12.53
CA VAL A 122 -4.31 15.22 -12.27
C VAL A 122 -4.56 15.43 -10.78
N THR A 123 -5.50 16.28 -10.45
CA THR A 123 -5.99 16.44 -9.08
C THR A 123 -6.55 15.12 -8.54
N ALA A 124 -6.74 15.01 -7.23
CA ALA A 124 -7.33 13.80 -6.66
C ALA A 124 -8.75 13.55 -7.19
N LYS A 125 -9.55 14.62 -7.32
CA LYS A 125 -10.90 14.57 -7.91
C LYS A 125 -10.87 14.02 -9.34
N ASP A 126 -10.01 14.55 -10.19
CA ASP A 126 -9.89 14.10 -11.58
C ASP A 126 -9.35 12.69 -11.67
N TYR A 127 -8.41 12.30 -10.78
CA TYR A 127 -7.90 10.95 -10.71
C TYR A 127 -9.03 9.91 -10.50
N TYR A 128 -9.91 10.13 -9.53
CA TYR A 128 -11.02 9.20 -9.30
C TYR A 128 -12.03 9.20 -10.43
N LYS A 129 -12.31 10.36 -11.02
CA LYS A 129 -13.18 10.47 -12.21
C LYS A 129 -12.59 9.68 -13.38
N LEU A 130 -11.30 9.84 -13.68
CA LEU A 130 -10.64 9.18 -14.80
C LEU A 130 -10.46 7.69 -14.59
N LYS A 131 -10.14 7.25 -13.36
CA LYS A 131 -9.77 5.85 -13.08
C LYS A 131 -10.94 4.97 -12.63
N CYS A 132 -11.96 5.56 -12.00
CA CYS A 132 -13.14 4.82 -11.56
C CYS A 132 -14.44 5.27 -12.25
N GLY A 133 -14.44 6.41 -12.91
CA GLY A 133 -15.66 7.01 -13.47
C GLY A 133 -16.56 7.68 -12.43
N TYR A 134 -16.09 7.88 -11.19
CA TYR A 134 -16.87 8.43 -10.10
C TYR A 134 -16.36 9.79 -9.64
N LEU A 135 -17.27 10.65 -9.21
CA LEU A 135 -16.94 11.96 -8.63
C LEU A 135 -16.84 11.83 -7.11
N ILE A 136 -15.78 12.42 -6.57
CA ILE A 136 -15.60 12.60 -5.13
C ILE A 136 -14.84 13.91 -4.89
N GLU A 137 -15.33 14.71 -3.95
CA GLU A 137 -14.63 15.92 -3.52
C GLU A 137 -13.56 15.54 -2.50
N THR A 138 -12.31 15.47 -2.96
CA THR A 138 -11.16 15.15 -2.13
C THR A 138 -9.88 15.72 -2.72
N ASP A 139 -8.94 16.09 -1.85
CA ASP A 139 -7.58 16.51 -2.22
C ASP A 139 -6.57 15.37 -2.09
N HIS A 140 -7.03 14.17 -1.71
CA HIS A 140 -6.17 13.05 -1.38
C HIS A 140 -6.42 11.84 -2.27
N ILE A 141 -5.34 11.21 -2.71
CA ILE A 141 -5.36 9.90 -3.35
C ILE A 141 -4.77 8.89 -2.37
N ILE A 142 -5.55 7.89 -2.01
CA ILE A 142 -5.06 6.82 -1.12
C ILE A 142 -4.10 5.93 -1.91
N ASN A 143 -2.88 5.73 -1.36
CA ASN A 143 -2.02 4.64 -1.79
C ASN A 143 -2.34 3.40 -0.94
N THR A 144 -2.61 2.28 -1.59
CA THR A 144 -3.06 1.03 -0.96
C THR A 144 -1.92 0.08 -0.58
N GLY A 145 -0.68 0.54 -0.65
CA GLY A 145 0.48 -0.27 -0.28
C GLY A 145 0.59 -0.55 1.21
N VAL A 146 -0.05 0.27 2.05
CA VAL A 146 -0.17 0.04 3.50
C VAL A 146 -1.60 0.30 3.93
N LEU A 147 -2.20 -0.69 4.60
CA LEU A 147 -3.56 -0.60 5.15
C LEU A 147 -3.55 -1.12 6.59
N VAL A 148 -3.98 -0.31 7.54
CA VAL A 148 -4.20 -0.75 8.93
C VAL A 148 -5.67 -1.03 9.12
N ILE A 149 -6.01 -2.30 9.33
CA ILE A 149 -7.37 -2.81 9.26
C ILE A 149 -7.76 -3.43 10.59
N GLN A 150 -8.97 -3.18 11.05
CA GLN A 150 -9.60 -3.89 12.17
C GLN A 150 -10.59 -4.91 11.62
N PRO A 151 -10.27 -6.22 11.60
CA PRO A 151 -11.08 -7.23 10.91
C PRO A 151 -12.54 -7.24 11.31
N LYS A 152 -12.80 -7.13 12.62
CA LYS A 152 -14.18 -7.12 13.18
C LYS A 152 -15.04 -5.97 12.67
N LYS A 153 -14.43 -4.84 12.30
CA LYS A 153 -15.12 -3.63 11.83
C LYS A 153 -15.17 -3.54 10.29
N HIS A 154 -14.10 -3.96 9.61
CA HIS A 154 -13.90 -3.62 8.20
C HIS A 154 -14.17 -4.78 7.24
N LYS A 155 -14.23 -6.02 7.71
CA LYS A 155 -14.40 -7.22 6.86
C LYS A 155 -15.55 -7.11 5.86
N VAL A 156 -16.74 -6.76 6.34
CA VAL A 156 -17.96 -6.69 5.52
C VAL A 156 -17.83 -5.60 4.46
N PHE A 157 -17.31 -4.44 4.86
CA PHE A 157 -17.10 -3.31 3.96
C PHE A 157 -16.08 -3.63 2.86
N LEU A 158 -14.91 -4.15 3.22
CA LEU A 158 -13.87 -4.50 2.25
C LEU A 158 -14.32 -5.63 1.31
N ARG A 159 -15.05 -6.62 1.84
CA ARG A 159 -15.64 -7.67 1.01
C ARG A 159 -16.65 -7.14 0.01
N LYS A 160 -17.47 -6.16 0.41
CA LYS A 160 -18.42 -5.49 -0.50
C LYS A 160 -17.68 -4.80 -1.65
N ILE A 161 -16.58 -4.09 -1.38
CA ILE A 161 -15.75 -3.47 -2.43
C ILE A 161 -15.29 -4.53 -3.42
N PHE A 162 -14.70 -5.63 -2.94
CA PHE A 162 -14.24 -6.70 -3.82
C PHE A 162 -15.39 -7.22 -4.71
N ASN A 163 -16.53 -7.59 -4.12
CA ASN A 163 -17.66 -8.15 -4.85
C ASN A 163 -18.23 -7.18 -5.90
N THR A 164 -18.17 -5.87 -5.63
CA THR A 164 -18.65 -4.83 -6.55
C THR A 164 -17.74 -4.70 -7.77
N TYR A 165 -16.42 -4.75 -7.57
CA TYR A 165 -15.48 -4.31 -8.61
C TYR A 165 -14.64 -5.43 -9.25
N PHE A 166 -14.64 -6.67 -8.73
CA PHE A 166 -13.71 -7.71 -9.21
C PHE A 166 -13.88 -8.03 -10.69
N LYS A 167 -15.10 -8.03 -11.24
CA LYS A 167 -15.35 -8.29 -12.67
C LYS A 167 -14.79 -7.17 -13.55
N GLN A 168 -14.98 -5.92 -13.12
CA GLN A 168 -14.42 -4.77 -13.83
C GLN A 168 -12.90 -4.75 -13.75
N GLN A 169 -12.34 -5.13 -12.61
CA GLN A 169 -10.89 -5.26 -12.42
C GLN A 169 -10.27 -6.30 -13.37
N ILE A 170 -10.93 -7.44 -13.59
CA ILE A 170 -10.49 -8.45 -14.56
C ILE A 170 -10.46 -7.86 -15.97
N ASN A 171 -11.48 -7.10 -16.35
CA ASN A 171 -11.66 -6.62 -17.72
C ASN A 171 -10.86 -5.35 -18.01
N ASN A 172 -10.59 -4.51 -17.00
CA ASN A 172 -9.92 -3.22 -17.19
C ASN A 172 -9.05 -2.80 -16.00
N PRO A 173 -7.99 -3.56 -15.66
CA PRO A 173 -7.16 -3.26 -14.51
C PRO A 173 -6.38 -1.94 -14.65
N ALA A 174 -5.91 -1.62 -15.86
CA ALA A 174 -5.17 -0.39 -16.13
C ALA A 174 -6.06 0.85 -16.01
N GLY A 175 -7.33 0.76 -16.44
CA GLY A 175 -8.33 1.82 -16.30
C GLY A 175 -8.61 2.18 -14.85
N PHE A 176 -8.51 1.21 -13.95
CA PHE A 176 -8.67 1.42 -12.50
C PHE A 176 -7.36 1.75 -11.78
N HIS A 177 -6.25 1.94 -12.48
CA HIS A 177 -4.94 2.02 -11.85
C HIS A 177 -4.74 0.82 -10.90
N TYR A 178 -4.97 -0.36 -11.43
CA TYR A 178 -5.13 -1.61 -10.71
C TYR A 178 -6.30 -1.55 -9.71
N GLU A 179 -6.08 -1.88 -8.46
CA GLU A 179 -7.10 -1.83 -7.40
C GLU A 179 -7.15 -0.50 -6.65
N GLN A 180 -6.09 0.28 -6.73
CA GLN A 180 -5.89 1.45 -5.87
C GLN A 180 -7.00 2.50 -6.00
N SER A 181 -7.45 2.77 -7.24
CA SER A 181 -8.45 3.80 -7.48
C SER A 181 -9.81 3.44 -6.86
N VAL A 182 -10.30 2.22 -7.08
CA VAL A 182 -11.62 1.82 -6.56
C VAL A 182 -11.61 1.63 -5.05
N ILE A 183 -10.52 1.08 -4.49
CA ILE A 183 -10.36 0.95 -3.03
C ILE A 183 -10.30 2.33 -2.38
N GLY A 184 -9.45 3.21 -2.90
CA GLY A 184 -9.29 4.56 -2.37
C GLY A 184 -10.57 5.39 -2.48
N TYR A 185 -11.31 5.26 -3.59
CA TYR A 185 -12.62 5.90 -3.77
C TYR A 185 -13.63 5.43 -2.71
N GLU A 186 -13.82 4.12 -2.58
CA GLU A 186 -14.82 3.58 -1.65
C GLU A 186 -14.48 3.89 -0.18
N ILE A 187 -13.20 3.81 0.20
CA ILE A 187 -12.77 4.16 1.55
C ILE A 187 -13.07 5.63 1.85
N GLN A 188 -12.77 6.56 0.93
CA GLN A 188 -13.03 7.99 1.14
C GLN A 188 -14.51 8.34 1.06
N LYS A 189 -15.22 7.85 0.06
CA LYS A 189 -16.67 8.07 -0.11
C LYS A 189 -17.47 7.69 1.13
N ASN A 190 -17.08 6.60 1.79
CA ASN A 190 -17.75 6.12 3.00
C ASN A 190 -17.13 6.70 4.29
N ASN A 191 -16.22 7.67 4.17
CA ASN A 191 -15.50 8.26 5.30
C ASN A 191 -14.84 7.21 6.21
N MET A 192 -14.26 6.16 5.63
CA MET A 192 -13.62 5.05 6.34
C MET A 192 -12.11 5.20 6.47
N HIS A 193 -11.53 6.34 6.07
CA HIS A 193 -10.09 6.59 6.10
C HIS A 193 -9.64 7.30 7.36
N TYR A 194 -8.41 6.98 7.77
CA TYR A 194 -7.58 7.75 8.68
C TYR A 194 -6.23 7.95 8.00
N PHE A 195 -5.88 9.18 7.63
CA PHE A 195 -4.60 9.46 7.00
C PHE A 195 -3.46 9.44 8.02
N MET A 196 -2.54 8.51 7.82
CA MET A 196 -1.28 8.41 8.57
C MET A 196 -0.21 9.30 7.94
N ASP A 197 0.88 9.54 8.67
CA ASP A 197 2.09 10.20 8.15
C ASP A 197 2.64 9.45 6.91
N MET A 198 3.17 10.21 5.95
CA MET A 198 3.72 9.66 4.70
C MET A 198 4.87 8.68 4.92
N LYS A 199 5.58 8.78 6.05
CA LYS A 199 6.66 7.85 6.42
C LYS A 199 6.21 6.40 6.51
N TRP A 200 4.91 6.14 6.73
CA TRP A 200 4.33 4.81 6.81
C TRP A 200 4.08 4.13 5.46
N ASN A 201 4.28 4.85 4.39
CA ASN A 201 4.23 4.32 3.02
C ASN A 201 4.95 5.29 2.08
N ALA A 202 6.23 5.50 2.34
CA ALA A 202 7.05 6.49 1.65
C ALA A 202 7.41 6.00 0.24
N LEU A 203 6.89 6.68 -0.79
CA LEU A 203 7.04 6.29 -2.18
C LEU A 203 8.39 6.74 -2.74
N TRP A 204 9.32 5.81 -2.90
CA TRP A 204 10.67 6.08 -3.39
C TRP A 204 10.67 6.79 -4.74
N ALA A 205 9.96 6.25 -5.74
CA ALA A 205 9.98 6.79 -7.10
C ALA A 205 9.54 8.26 -7.16
N ASN A 206 8.49 8.63 -6.43
CA ASN A 206 7.99 10.01 -6.40
C ASN A 206 8.99 10.95 -5.72
N ASN A 207 9.55 10.52 -4.61
CA ASN A 207 10.52 11.34 -3.86
C ASN A 207 11.84 11.49 -4.63
N LYS A 208 12.35 10.41 -5.23
CA LYS A 208 13.53 10.45 -6.09
C LYS A 208 13.34 11.45 -7.24
N TYR A 209 12.19 11.40 -7.93
CA TYR A 209 11.87 12.35 -8.98
C TYR A 209 11.87 13.80 -8.45
N TYR A 210 11.17 14.05 -7.35
CA TYR A 210 11.08 15.38 -6.74
C TYR A 210 12.45 15.97 -6.42
N PHE A 211 13.28 15.22 -5.67
CA PHE A 211 14.59 15.73 -5.27
C PHE A 211 15.52 15.89 -6.46
N ASN A 212 15.64 14.88 -7.33
CA ASN A 212 16.61 14.90 -8.42
C ASN A 212 16.21 15.86 -9.54
N THR A 213 14.93 15.97 -9.87
CA THR A 213 14.45 16.74 -11.02
C THR A 213 14.01 18.14 -10.61
N MET A 214 13.15 18.25 -9.60
CA MET A 214 12.57 19.54 -9.21
C MET A 214 13.49 20.33 -8.30
N LYS A 215 14.13 19.70 -7.32
CA LYS A 215 15.05 20.36 -6.36
C LYS A 215 16.50 20.38 -6.84
N LYS A 216 16.85 19.63 -7.87
CA LYS A 216 18.23 19.46 -8.35
C LYS A 216 19.19 19.02 -7.25
N GLN A 217 18.71 18.16 -6.34
CA GLN A 217 19.44 17.61 -5.21
C GLN A 217 19.47 16.09 -5.35
N SER A 218 20.64 15.49 -5.20
CA SER A 218 20.75 14.04 -5.19
C SER A 218 20.10 13.47 -3.93
N LEU A 219 19.20 12.49 -4.09
CA LEU A 219 18.63 11.71 -3.00
C LEU A 219 19.05 10.25 -3.18
N THR A 220 19.77 9.72 -2.22
CA THR A 220 20.14 8.29 -2.19
C THR A 220 19.03 7.46 -1.54
N LEU A 221 18.97 6.17 -1.91
CA LEU A 221 18.00 5.25 -1.27
C LEU A 221 18.29 5.09 0.22
N GLN A 222 19.56 5.14 0.65
CA GLN A 222 19.94 5.09 2.07
C GLN A 222 19.37 6.26 2.85
N GLU A 223 19.60 7.50 2.40
CA GLU A 223 19.08 8.70 3.05
C GLU A 223 17.55 8.71 3.13
N PHE A 224 16.88 8.16 2.11
CA PHE A 224 15.44 8.03 2.10
C PHE A 224 14.95 6.97 3.07
N TYR A 225 15.60 5.80 3.09
CA TYR A 225 15.32 4.72 4.04
C TYR A 225 15.49 5.16 5.49
N ASP A 226 16.57 5.88 5.81
CA ASP A 226 16.87 6.33 7.18
C ASP A 226 15.83 7.32 7.73
N LYS A 227 15.15 8.06 6.83
CA LYS A 227 14.14 9.08 7.20
C LYS A 227 12.72 8.55 7.27
N ASN A 228 12.47 7.34 6.77
CA ASN A 228 11.12 6.79 6.63
C ASN A 228 10.97 5.47 7.39
N TYR A 229 9.75 5.16 7.79
CA TYR A 229 9.41 3.92 8.46
C TYR A 229 9.28 2.77 7.45
N PHE A 230 8.45 2.94 6.44
CA PHE A 230 8.19 1.99 5.38
C PHE A 230 8.57 2.62 4.04
N THR A 231 9.67 2.13 3.45
CA THR A 231 10.13 2.58 2.14
C THR A 231 9.52 1.68 1.06
N HIS A 232 8.65 2.25 0.22
CA HIS A 232 7.91 1.54 -0.81
C HIS A 232 8.58 1.75 -2.18
N LEU A 233 9.10 0.67 -2.77
CA LEU A 233 9.76 0.67 -4.08
C LEU A 233 8.79 0.28 -5.20
N ALA A 234 7.62 0.90 -5.22
CA ALA A 234 6.56 0.62 -6.17
C ALA A 234 7.05 0.62 -7.64
N GLY A 235 6.59 -0.36 -8.41
CA GLY A 235 6.89 -0.47 -9.84
C GLY A 235 8.31 -0.99 -10.15
N ASN A 236 8.91 -1.79 -9.28
CA ASN A 236 10.26 -2.36 -9.42
C ASN A 236 11.37 -1.30 -9.53
N CYS A 237 11.14 -0.13 -8.96
CA CYS A 237 12.07 0.98 -9.05
C CYS A 237 13.31 0.73 -8.18
N ASP A 238 14.46 0.65 -8.81
CA ASP A 238 15.78 0.61 -8.15
C ASP A 238 16.00 -0.58 -7.18
N TYR A 239 15.38 -1.72 -7.40
CA TYR A 239 15.55 -2.91 -6.54
C TYR A 239 17.02 -3.34 -6.37
N HIS A 240 17.89 -3.08 -7.37
CA HIS A 240 19.31 -3.36 -7.29
C HIS A 240 20.03 -2.57 -6.19
N LEU A 241 19.47 -1.44 -5.76
CA LEU A 241 20.04 -0.63 -4.67
C LEU A 241 19.73 -1.19 -3.28
N ILE A 242 18.79 -2.13 -3.15
CA ILE A 242 18.41 -2.69 -1.84
C ILE A 242 19.58 -3.40 -1.16
N SER A 243 20.43 -4.07 -1.95
CA SER A 243 21.62 -4.76 -1.44
C SER A 243 22.68 -3.80 -0.88
N THR A 244 22.62 -2.52 -1.20
CA THR A 244 23.55 -1.49 -0.71
C THR A 244 23.09 -0.84 0.59
N LEU A 245 21.85 -1.08 1.02
CA LEU A 245 21.33 -0.51 2.27
C LEU A 245 22.07 -1.11 3.48
N LYS A 246 22.53 -0.22 4.33
CA LYS A 246 23.00 -0.56 5.68
C LYS A 246 21.76 -0.70 6.56
N LYS A 247 21.45 -1.93 6.94
CA LYS A 247 20.26 -2.31 7.73
C LYS A 247 20.70 -2.70 9.12
#